data_9fac26c28e0135a9653b34e3553e2ba5
#
_entry.id   9fac26c28e0135a9653b34e3553e2ba5
#
_cell.length_a   1.000
_cell.length_b   1.000
_cell.length_c   1.000
_cell.angle_alpha   90.00
_cell.angle_beta   90.00
_cell.angle_gamma   90.00
#
_symmetry.space_group_name_H-M   'P 1'
#
loop_
_entity.id
_entity.type
_entity.pdbx_description
1 polymer ?
#
loop_
_entity_poly.entity_id
_entity_poly.type
_entity_poly.pdbx_seq_one_letter_code
_entity_poly.pdbx_strand_id
1 'polypeptide(L)'
;YITDRKLPDKAIDLIDEAAAMIRTEIDSMPEELDQLTRKALQLEIEIKALEKETDDASKERLKVIEKELAELNEEKKVLTSKWELEKEDIAKIKNIKREIEHVKLEMEKAEREYDLTKLSELKYGKLATLEKELVEQQNKVDKDGKDNSLLKQEVTAEEIADIVSRWTGIPVSKLTETKKEKMLHLEDHIKERVK
;
A
#
# COMPACT_ATOMS: atom_id res chain seq x y z
N TYR A 1 -2.25 8.15 -24.59
CA TYR A 1 -3.50 7.44 -24.27
C TYR A 1 -4.58 8.40 -23.72
N ILE A 2 -4.21 9.42 -22.95
CA ILE A 2 -5.13 10.45 -22.43
C ILE A 2 -5.07 11.66 -23.35
N THR A 3 -6.10 11.89 -24.14
CA THR A 3 -6.15 12.95 -25.18
C THR A 3 -6.74 14.26 -24.68
N ASP A 4 -7.60 14.21 -23.65
CA ASP A 4 -8.44 15.32 -23.22
C ASP A 4 -7.70 16.36 -22.35
N ARG A 5 -6.48 16.06 -21.90
CA ARG A 5 -5.66 16.95 -21.05
C ARG A 5 -4.24 17.10 -21.61
N LYS A 6 -3.64 18.24 -21.35
CA LYS A 6 -2.26 18.56 -21.75
C LYS A 6 -1.27 18.27 -20.61
N LEU A 7 0.00 18.09 -20.97
CA LEU A 7 1.09 18.12 -19.99
C LEU A 7 1.36 19.56 -19.57
N PRO A 8 1.65 19.84 -18.29
CA PRO A 8 1.92 18.89 -17.20
C PRO A 8 0.67 18.42 -16.44
N ASP A 9 -0.49 19.03 -16.61
CA ASP A 9 -1.68 18.82 -15.78
C ASP A 9 -2.09 17.35 -15.67
N LYS A 10 -2.12 16.64 -16.80
CA LYS A 10 -2.47 15.21 -16.77
C LYS A 10 -1.50 14.33 -15.98
N ALA A 11 -0.22 14.74 -15.86
CA ALA A 11 0.75 14.00 -15.06
C ALA A 11 0.51 14.25 -13.57
N ILE A 12 0.17 15.48 -13.20
CA ILE A 12 -0.16 15.87 -11.83
C ILE A 12 -1.43 15.13 -11.38
N ASP A 13 -2.48 15.14 -12.19
CA ASP A 13 -3.72 14.44 -11.91
C ASP A 13 -3.51 12.94 -11.67
N LEU A 14 -2.68 12.29 -12.50
CA LEU A 14 -2.37 10.86 -12.34
C LEU A 14 -1.60 10.58 -11.05
N ILE A 15 -0.67 11.45 -10.69
CA ILE A 15 0.08 11.31 -9.43
C ILE A 15 -0.84 11.52 -8.23
N ASP A 16 -1.70 12.53 -8.28
CA ASP A 16 -2.66 12.83 -7.21
C ASP A 16 -3.66 11.68 -7.02
N GLU A 17 -4.19 11.13 -8.11
CA GLU A 17 -5.10 9.97 -8.07
C GLU A 17 -4.39 8.73 -7.51
N ALA A 18 -3.15 8.46 -7.94
CA ALA A 18 -2.36 7.35 -7.43
C ALA A 18 -2.03 7.53 -5.94
N ALA A 19 -1.65 8.73 -5.52
CA ALA A 19 -1.39 9.04 -4.11
C ALA A 19 -2.67 8.90 -3.25
N ALA A 20 -3.82 9.33 -3.76
CA ALA A 20 -5.11 9.17 -3.08
C ALA A 20 -5.51 7.69 -2.97
N MET A 21 -5.25 6.89 -4.00
CA MET A 21 -5.52 5.46 -4.01
C MET A 21 -4.65 4.72 -2.97
N ILE A 22 -3.34 4.95 -2.98
CA ILE A 22 -2.41 4.38 -1.98
C ILE A 22 -2.82 4.80 -0.56
N ARG A 23 -3.18 6.06 -0.36
CA ARG A 23 -3.66 6.53 0.94
C ARG A 23 -4.91 5.78 1.41
N THR A 24 -5.83 5.50 0.50
CA THR A 24 -7.03 4.72 0.80
C THR A 24 -6.68 3.27 1.12
N GLU A 25 -5.72 2.69 0.40
CA GLU A 25 -5.22 1.33 0.67
C GLU A 25 -4.55 1.23 2.05
N ILE A 26 -3.73 2.21 2.44
CA ILE A 26 -3.11 2.26 3.78
C ILE A 26 -4.16 2.36 4.90
N ASP A 27 -5.23 3.11 4.68
CA ASP A 27 -6.29 3.31 5.66
C ASP A 27 -7.32 2.15 5.67
N SER A 28 -7.36 1.32 4.63
CA SER A 28 -8.27 0.18 4.50
C SER A 28 -7.61 -1.13 4.93
N MET A 29 -8.45 -2.12 5.22
CA MET A 29 -8.00 -3.48 5.51
C MET A 29 -7.44 -4.14 4.24
N PRO A 30 -6.26 -4.78 4.28
CA PRO A 30 -5.74 -5.56 3.16
C PRO A 30 -6.71 -6.64 2.68
N GLU A 31 -6.72 -6.89 1.38
CA GLU A 31 -7.65 -7.85 0.77
C GLU A 31 -7.52 -9.26 1.35
N GLU A 32 -6.29 -9.70 1.61
CA GLU A 32 -6.03 -11.00 2.23
C GLU A 32 -6.68 -11.12 3.62
N LEU A 33 -6.58 -10.07 4.44
CA LEU A 33 -7.16 -10.03 5.78
C LEU A 33 -8.70 -9.95 5.72
N ASP A 34 -9.26 -9.22 4.74
CA ASP A 34 -10.71 -9.16 4.52
C ASP A 34 -11.26 -10.53 4.11
N GLN A 35 -10.56 -11.24 3.20
CA GLN A 35 -10.95 -12.60 2.79
C GLN A 35 -10.95 -13.57 3.95
N LEU A 36 -9.90 -13.56 4.81
CA LEU A 36 -9.84 -14.40 6.01
C LEU A 36 -10.96 -14.05 6.99
N THR A 37 -11.24 -12.76 7.15
CA THR A 37 -12.31 -12.29 8.05
C THR A 37 -13.69 -12.73 7.57
N ARG A 38 -13.95 -12.67 6.25
CA ARG A 38 -15.22 -13.16 5.68
C ARG A 38 -15.37 -14.67 5.80
N LYS A 39 -14.29 -15.44 5.57
CA LYS A 39 -14.29 -16.89 5.77
C LYS A 39 -14.56 -17.26 7.23
N ALA A 40 -13.89 -16.59 8.18
CA ALA A 40 -14.12 -16.82 9.61
C ALA A 40 -15.58 -16.55 9.98
N LEU A 41 -16.17 -15.46 9.51
CA LEU A 41 -17.56 -15.12 9.74
C LEU A 41 -18.51 -16.19 9.16
N GLN A 42 -18.23 -16.72 7.97
CA GLN A 42 -19.03 -17.80 7.37
C GLN A 42 -19.00 -19.06 8.24
N LEU A 43 -17.81 -19.47 8.72
CA LEU A 43 -17.68 -20.62 9.61
C LEU A 43 -18.38 -20.40 10.95
N GLU A 44 -18.30 -19.19 11.53
CA GLU A 44 -19.04 -18.85 12.75
C GLU A 44 -20.56 -18.96 12.58
N ILE A 45 -21.08 -18.54 11.42
CA ILE A 45 -22.51 -18.69 11.09
C ILE A 45 -22.89 -20.17 10.94
N GLU A 46 -22.03 -20.96 10.26
CA GLU A 46 -22.24 -22.40 10.09
C GLU A 46 -22.24 -23.15 11.45
N ILE A 47 -21.29 -22.79 12.34
CA ILE A 47 -21.24 -23.32 13.71
C ILE A 47 -22.56 -23.07 14.45
N LYS A 48 -23.05 -21.82 14.44
CA LYS A 48 -24.30 -21.45 15.10
C LYS A 48 -25.53 -22.13 14.52
N ALA A 49 -25.49 -22.52 13.26
CA ALA A 49 -26.54 -23.31 12.64
C ALA A 49 -26.48 -24.77 13.11
N LEU A 50 -25.29 -25.39 13.07
CA LEU A 50 -25.07 -26.78 13.46
C LEU A 50 -25.25 -27.02 14.95
N GLU A 51 -25.01 -26.04 15.83
CA GLU A 51 -25.28 -26.14 17.28
C GLU A 51 -26.76 -26.39 17.59
N LYS A 52 -27.66 -26.04 16.69
CA LYS A 52 -29.12 -26.29 16.86
C LYS A 52 -29.55 -27.68 16.40
N GLU A 53 -28.66 -28.37 15.70
CA GLU A 53 -28.93 -29.74 15.22
C GLU A 53 -28.44 -30.77 16.23
N THR A 54 -29.12 -31.91 16.32
CA THR A 54 -28.85 -32.93 17.35
C THR A 54 -28.28 -34.22 16.80
N ASP A 55 -28.22 -34.37 15.48
CA ASP A 55 -27.73 -35.56 14.81
C ASP A 55 -26.20 -35.70 14.89
N ASP A 56 -25.70 -36.92 14.79
CA ASP A 56 -24.29 -37.23 14.99
C ASP A 56 -23.42 -36.70 13.82
N ALA A 57 -23.95 -36.60 12.60
CA ALA A 57 -23.26 -36.06 11.45
C ALA A 57 -22.96 -34.55 11.64
N SER A 58 -23.94 -33.79 12.16
CA SER A 58 -23.77 -32.36 12.47
C SER A 58 -22.75 -32.12 13.57
N LYS A 59 -22.66 -33.00 14.57
CA LYS A 59 -21.66 -32.94 15.63
C LYS A 59 -20.23 -33.21 15.12
N GLU A 60 -20.07 -34.15 14.19
CA GLU A 60 -18.75 -34.38 13.56
C GLU A 60 -18.35 -33.20 12.68
N ARG A 61 -19.28 -32.67 11.90
CA ARG A 61 -19.02 -31.46 11.07
C ARG A 61 -18.65 -30.27 11.93
N LEU A 62 -19.33 -30.06 13.05
CA LEU A 62 -19.04 -28.99 14.00
C LEU A 62 -17.58 -29.02 14.50
N LYS A 63 -17.09 -30.20 14.91
CA LYS A 63 -15.70 -30.36 15.34
C LYS A 63 -14.68 -30.00 14.25
N VAL A 64 -14.99 -30.36 13.01
CA VAL A 64 -14.10 -30.03 11.87
C VAL A 64 -14.06 -28.52 11.66
N ILE A 65 -15.23 -27.86 11.63
CA ILE A 65 -15.33 -26.42 11.41
C ILE A 65 -14.71 -25.62 12.55
N GLU A 66 -14.90 -26.04 13.80
CA GLU A 66 -14.25 -25.40 14.95
C GLU A 66 -12.74 -25.42 14.83
N LYS A 67 -12.16 -26.53 14.34
CA LYS A 67 -10.72 -26.62 14.09
C LYS A 67 -10.28 -25.71 12.96
N GLU A 68 -11.00 -25.71 11.82
CA GLU A 68 -10.74 -24.81 10.72
C GLU A 68 -10.83 -23.33 11.15
N LEU A 69 -11.83 -22.98 11.96
CA LEU A 69 -11.99 -21.63 12.49
C LEU A 69 -10.83 -21.24 13.41
N ALA A 70 -10.35 -22.17 14.25
CA ALA A 70 -9.20 -21.91 15.12
C ALA A 70 -7.93 -21.63 14.31
N GLU A 71 -7.63 -22.46 13.30
CA GLU A 71 -6.49 -22.28 12.39
C GLU A 71 -6.58 -20.92 11.66
N LEU A 72 -7.77 -20.61 11.12
CA LEU A 72 -8.02 -19.36 10.39
C LEU A 72 -7.92 -18.11 11.29
N ASN A 73 -8.34 -18.22 12.55
CA ASN A 73 -8.19 -17.13 13.53
C ASN A 73 -6.73 -16.89 13.91
N GLU A 74 -5.89 -17.92 13.97
CA GLU A 74 -4.45 -17.75 14.20
C GLU A 74 -3.78 -17.06 12.98
N GLU A 75 -4.09 -17.47 11.76
CA GLU A 75 -3.59 -16.80 10.55
C GLU A 75 -4.03 -15.34 10.52
N LYS A 76 -5.31 -15.07 10.76
CA LYS A 76 -5.87 -13.71 10.84
C LYS A 76 -5.14 -12.86 11.88
N LYS A 77 -4.85 -13.41 13.06
CA LYS A 77 -4.15 -12.70 14.12
C LYS A 77 -2.72 -12.32 13.72
N VAL A 78 -1.99 -13.23 13.08
CA VAL A 78 -0.64 -12.96 12.55
C VAL A 78 -0.67 -11.86 11.51
N LEU A 79 -1.59 -11.95 10.53
CA LEU A 79 -1.73 -10.94 9.48
C LEU A 79 -2.15 -9.57 10.05
N THR A 80 -3.09 -9.56 11.01
CA THR A 80 -3.53 -8.33 11.67
C THR A 80 -2.38 -7.64 12.38
N SER A 81 -1.59 -8.40 13.16
CA SER A 81 -0.43 -7.84 13.87
C SER A 81 0.61 -7.29 12.91
N LYS A 82 0.84 -7.97 11.79
CA LYS A 82 1.76 -7.49 10.75
C LYS A 82 1.25 -6.19 10.10
N TRP A 83 -0.01 -6.14 9.73
CA TRP A 83 -0.65 -4.96 9.16
C TRP A 83 -0.62 -3.76 10.11
N GLU A 84 -0.91 -3.97 11.40
CA GLU A 84 -0.86 -2.92 12.42
C GLU A 84 0.56 -2.36 12.58
N LEU A 85 1.58 -3.21 12.59
CA LEU A 85 2.99 -2.79 12.64
C LEU A 85 3.40 -1.96 11.42
N GLU A 86 3.06 -2.43 10.22
CA GLU A 86 3.34 -1.69 8.98
C GLU A 86 2.65 -0.31 8.99
N LYS A 87 1.39 -0.25 9.42
CA LYS A 87 0.63 1.00 9.54
C LYS A 87 1.25 1.96 10.56
N GLU A 88 1.73 1.43 11.68
CA GLU A 88 2.42 2.23 12.70
C GLU A 88 3.73 2.80 12.17
N ASP A 89 4.52 2.03 11.43
CA ASP A 89 5.77 2.49 10.86
C ASP A 89 5.56 3.55 9.76
N ILE A 90 4.54 3.38 8.92
CA ILE A 90 4.13 4.43 7.97
C ILE A 90 3.73 5.72 8.70
N ALA A 91 2.98 5.60 9.80
CA ALA A 91 2.56 6.75 10.58
C ALA A 91 3.76 7.47 11.23
N LYS A 92 4.77 6.72 11.72
CA LYS A 92 6.03 7.27 12.26
C LYS A 92 6.77 8.07 11.18
N ILE A 93 7.00 7.48 10.00
CA ILE A 93 7.66 8.15 8.88
C ILE A 93 6.92 9.44 8.48
N LYS A 94 5.59 9.38 8.41
CA LYS A 94 4.76 10.55 8.11
C LYS A 94 4.89 11.66 9.16
N ASN A 95 4.95 11.30 10.43
CA ASN A 95 5.12 12.27 11.52
C ASN A 95 6.51 12.91 11.46
N ILE A 96 7.58 12.12 11.28
CA ILE A 96 8.94 12.64 11.13
C ILE A 96 9.03 13.62 9.95
N LYS A 97 8.46 13.26 8.78
CA LYS A 97 8.41 14.15 7.61
C LYS A 97 7.70 15.47 7.91
N ARG A 98 6.60 15.42 8.66
CA ARG A 98 5.84 16.61 9.06
C ARG A 98 6.63 17.49 10.04
N GLU A 99 7.39 16.88 10.96
CA GLU A 99 8.28 17.61 11.86
C GLU A 99 9.45 18.27 11.10
N ILE A 100 10.01 17.58 10.12
CA ILE A 100 11.04 18.17 9.23
C ILE A 100 10.49 19.40 8.50
N GLU A 101 9.27 19.33 7.95
CA GLU A 101 8.63 20.49 7.30
C GLU A 101 8.42 21.64 8.28
N HIS A 102 7.96 21.35 9.49
CA HIS A 102 7.80 22.37 10.55
C HIS A 102 9.14 23.03 10.90
N VAL A 103 10.19 22.24 11.09
CA VAL A 103 11.53 22.76 11.38
C VAL A 103 12.05 23.62 10.23
N LYS A 104 11.82 23.24 8.97
CA LYS A 104 12.18 24.05 7.80
C LYS A 104 11.48 25.41 7.78
N LEU A 105 10.18 25.42 8.10
CA LEU A 105 9.42 26.67 8.22
C LEU A 105 9.92 27.56 9.39
N GLU A 106 10.33 26.95 10.51
CA GLU A 106 10.95 27.70 11.61
C GLU A 106 12.31 28.27 11.22
N MET A 107 13.10 27.53 10.43
CA MET A 107 14.37 28.01 9.89
C MET A 107 14.19 29.22 8.97
N GLU A 108 13.21 29.18 8.05
CA GLU A 108 12.89 30.30 7.19
C GLU A 108 12.47 31.57 7.99
N LYS A 109 11.73 31.39 9.09
CA LYS A 109 11.37 32.50 9.99
C LYS A 109 12.61 33.08 10.67
N ALA A 110 13.46 32.20 11.25
CA ALA A 110 14.69 32.63 11.91
C ALA A 110 15.64 33.35 10.94
N GLU A 111 15.72 32.93 9.67
CA GLU A 111 16.49 33.57 8.62
C GLU A 111 15.94 34.97 8.31
N ARG A 112 14.62 35.15 8.19
CA ARG A 112 13.98 36.47 7.98
C ARG A 112 14.17 37.41 9.15
N GLU A 113 14.25 36.87 10.37
CA GLU A 113 14.50 37.64 11.61
C GLU A 113 15.97 37.86 11.89
N TYR A 114 16.90 37.37 11.03
CA TYR A 114 18.34 37.38 11.22
C TYR A 114 18.85 36.74 12.52
N ASP A 115 18.07 35.79 13.07
CA ASP A 115 18.47 35.00 14.25
C ASP A 115 19.34 33.80 13.85
N LEU A 116 20.65 34.11 13.63
CA LEU A 116 21.62 33.10 13.19
C LEU A 116 21.87 32.00 14.23
N THR A 117 21.68 32.32 15.50
CA THR A 117 21.84 31.33 16.60
C THR A 117 20.78 30.27 16.51
N LYS A 118 19.52 30.69 16.46
CA LYS A 118 18.37 29.80 16.33
C LYS A 118 18.41 29.02 15.02
N LEU A 119 18.80 29.67 13.89
CA LEU A 119 18.97 29.00 12.62
C LEU A 119 20.00 27.86 12.69
N SER A 120 21.14 28.09 13.37
CA SER A 120 22.18 27.08 13.55
C SER A 120 21.72 25.92 14.39
N GLU A 121 21.03 26.17 15.49
CA GLU A 121 20.46 25.13 16.36
C GLU A 121 19.44 24.26 15.62
N LEU A 122 18.56 24.88 14.86
CA LEU A 122 17.56 24.16 14.07
C LEU A 122 18.21 23.32 12.96
N LYS A 123 19.18 23.89 12.24
CA LYS A 123 19.82 23.25 11.10
C LYS A 123 20.72 22.09 11.49
N TYR A 124 21.62 22.31 12.45
CA TYR A 124 22.64 21.32 12.84
C TYR A 124 22.20 20.42 14.00
N GLY A 125 21.21 20.85 14.78
CA GLY A 125 20.65 20.07 15.86
C GLY A 125 19.39 19.28 15.42
N LYS A 126 18.26 19.97 15.37
CA LYS A 126 16.95 19.30 15.16
C LYS A 126 16.83 18.67 13.77
N LEU A 127 17.11 19.40 12.69
CA LEU A 127 16.94 18.89 11.33
C LEU A 127 17.84 17.67 11.08
N ALA A 128 19.12 17.76 11.44
CA ALA A 128 20.06 16.66 11.26
C ALA A 128 19.68 15.40 12.05
N THR A 129 19.06 15.56 13.22
CA THR A 129 18.56 14.42 14.03
C THR A 129 17.35 13.78 13.38
N LEU A 130 16.37 14.59 12.95
CA LEU A 130 15.16 14.10 12.28
C LEU A 130 15.46 13.42 10.92
N GLU A 131 16.42 13.95 10.16
CA GLU A 131 16.84 13.32 8.92
C GLU A 131 17.51 11.96 9.13
N LYS A 132 18.32 11.82 10.18
CA LYS A 132 18.88 10.52 10.56
C LYS A 132 17.80 9.54 10.98
N GLU A 133 16.87 9.99 11.82
CA GLU A 133 15.75 9.16 12.26
C GLU A 133 14.86 8.72 11.09
N LEU A 134 14.62 9.61 10.12
CA LEU A 134 13.90 9.28 8.90
C LEU A 134 14.59 8.17 8.12
N VAL A 135 15.90 8.29 7.90
CA VAL A 135 16.69 7.27 7.18
C VAL A 135 16.70 5.94 7.93
N GLU A 136 16.81 5.96 9.26
CA GLU A 136 16.77 4.75 10.08
C GLU A 136 15.40 4.04 9.97
N GLN A 137 14.30 4.80 10.04
CA GLN A 137 12.96 4.24 9.89
C GLN A 137 12.70 3.71 8.47
N GLN A 138 13.13 4.43 7.45
CA GLN A 138 13.04 3.97 6.06
C GLN A 138 13.83 2.68 5.84
N ASN A 139 15.07 2.61 6.36
CA ASN A 139 15.89 1.40 6.26
C ASN A 139 15.30 0.19 7.01
N LYS A 140 14.54 0.39 8.09
CA LYS A 140 13.82 -0.70 8.76
C LYS A 140 12.73 -1.25 7.86
N VAL A 141 11.91 -0.39 7.32
CA VAL A 141 10.82 -0.76 6.41
C VAL A 141 11.35 -1.47 5.15
N ASP A 142 12.45 -0.97 4.55
CA ASP A 142 13.08 -1.59 3.38
C ASP A 142 13.69 -2.98 3.69
N LYS A 143 14.16 -3.22 4.92
CA LYS A 143 14.73 -4.50 5.34
C LYS A 143 13.67 -5.56 5.64
N ASP A 144 12.51 -5.16 6.14
CA ASP A 144 11.40 -6.07 6.40
C ASP A 144 10.72 -6.59 5.11
N GLY A 145 11.21 -6.12 3.96
CA GLY A 145 11.07 -6.73 2.64
C GLY A 145 10.00 -6.11 1.76
N LYS A 146 10.44 -5.51 0.68
CA LYS A 146 9.57 -5.03 -0.42
C LYS A 146 8.66 -6.13 -1.01
N ASP A 147 9.09 -7.39 -0.96
CA ASP A 147 8.34 -8.53 -1.52
C ASP A 147 7.25 -9.08 -0.59
N ASN A 148 7.23 -8.68 0.67
CA ASN A 148 6.32 -9.25 1.68
C ASN A 148 5.53 -8.19 2.46
N SER A 149 5.52 -6.93 2.00
CA SER A 149 4.75 -5.84 2.59
C SER A 149 3.29 -5.94 2.16
N LEU A 150 2.38 -5.78 3.11
CA LEU A 150 0.93 -5.74 2.87
C LEU A 150 0.48 -4.37 2.34
N LEU A 151 1.28 -3.31 2.61
CA LEU A 151 0.93 -1.93 2.29
C LEU A 151 1.94 -1.32 1.32
N LYS A 152 1.45 -0.77 0.21
CA LYS A 152 2.25 0.02 -0.72
C LYS A 152 2.46 1.43 -0.14
N GLN A 153 3.71 1.93 -0.25
CA GLN A 153 4.08 3.24 0.33
C GLN A 153 4.45 4.29 -0.72
N GLU A 154 4.70 3.86 -1.94
CA GLU A 154 5.18 4.73 -3.02
C GLU A 154 4.32 4.56 -4.26
N VAL A 155 4.14 5.66 -4.99
CA VAL A 155 3.53 5.66 -6.31
C VAL A 155 4.56 5.14 -7.31
N THR A 156 4.35 3.96 -7.84
CA THR A 156 5.20 3.38 -8.89
C THR A 156 4.57 3.54 -10.27
N ALA A 157 5.31 3.15 -11.30
CA ALA A 157 4.79 3.15 -12.67
C ALA A 157 3.60 2.20 -12.86
N GLU A 158 3.48 1.19 -12.01
CA GLU A 158 2.39 0.20 -12.04
C GLU A 158 1.07 0.83 -11.60
N GLU A 159 1.04 1.54 -10.46
CA GLU A 159 -0.16 2.23 -9.98
C GLU A 159 -0.64 3.28 -10.99
N ILE A 160 0.30 4.00 -11.60
CA ILE A 160 -0.05 4.95 -12.67
C ILE A 160 -0.61 4.23 -13.90
N ALA A 161 -0.04 3.08 -14.28
CA ALA A 161 -0.56 2.28 -15.38
C ALA A 161 -1.95 1.73 -15.09
N ASP A 162 -2.24 1.31 -13.86
CA ASP A 162 -3.57 0.88 -13.42
C ASP A 162 -4.61 2.00 -13.55
N ILE A 163 -4.27 3.21 -13.13
CA ILE A 163 -5.17 4.36 -13.26
C ILE A 163 -5.42 4.70 -14.73
N VAL A 164 -4.35 4.75 -15.55
CA VAL A 164 -4.48 4.97 -16.98
C VAL A 164 -5.34 3.89 -17.63
N SER A 165 -5.18 2.64 -17.22
CA SER A 165 -6.00 1.52 -17.68
C SER A 165 -7.48 1.70 -17.32
N ARG A 166 -7.78 2.13 -16.10
CA ARG A 166 -9.17 2.43 -15.66
C ARG A 166 -9.80 3.58 -16.45
N TRP A 167 -9.03 4.64 -16.73
CA TRP A 167 -9.54 5.80 -17.46
C TRP A 167 -9.70 5.55 -18.96
N THR A 168 -8.83 4.74 -19.55
CA THR A 168 -8.79 4.54 -21.02
C THR A 168 -9.36 3.21 -21.47
N GLY A 169 -9.54 2.25 -20.57
CA GLY A 169 -9.91 0.87 -20.89
C GLY A 169 -8.79 0.05 -21.56
N ILE A 170 -7.56 0.58 -21.61
CA ILE A 170 -6.41 -0.12 -22.19
C ILE A 170 -5.79 -1.05 -21.12
N PRO A 171 -5.60 -2.35 -21.39
CA PRO A 171 -4.97 -3.26 -20.44
C PRO A 171 -3.58 -2.81 -19.98
N VAL A 172 -3.28 -2.96 -18.67
CA VAL A 172 -2.00 -2.56 -18.06
C VAL A 172 -0.80 -3.17 -18.76
N SER A 173 -0.89 -4.44 -19.18
CA SER A 173 0.15 -5.13 -19.93
C SER A 173 0.60 -4.38 -21.18
N LYS A 174 -0.32 -3.69 -21.87
CA LYS A 174 0.00 -2.86 -23.03
C LYS A 174 0.62 -1.51 -22.68
N LEU A 175 0.43 -1.04 -21.45
CA LEU A 175 0.96 0.24 -20.97
C LEU A 175 2.38 0.10 -20.43
N THR A 176 2.67 -1.02 -19.77
CA THR A 176 3.96 -1.31 -19.13
C THR A 176 4.97 -1.97 -20.07
N GLU A 177 4.50 -2.55 -21.17
CA GLU A 177 5.34 -3.20 -22.16
C GLU A 177 6.34 -2.23 -22.80
N THR A 178 7.61 -2.52 -22.68
CA THR A 178 8.68 -1.67 -23.23
C THR A 178 8.68 -1.72 -24.77
N LYS A 179 9.19 -0.65 -25.43
CA LYS A 179 9.35 -0.65 -26.89
C LYS A 179 10.18 -1.83 -27.40
N LYS A 180 11.12 -2.31 -26.59
CA LYS A 180 11.99 -3.45 -26.92
C LYS A 180 11.20 -4.77 -26.91
N GLU A 181 10.34 -4.98 -25.91
CA GLU A 181 9.46 -6.14 -25.84
C GLU A 181 8.43 -6.15 -26.96
N LYS A 182 7.82 -4.99 -27.27
CA LYS A 182 6.94 -4.85 -28.43
C LYS A 182 7.61 -5.21 -29.75
N MET A 183 8.88 -4.85 -29.93
CA MET A 183 9.65 -5.24 -31.13
C MET A 183 9.97 -6.72 -31.16
N LEU A 184 10.29 -7.36 -30.03
CA LEU A 184 10.56 -8.78 -29.94
C LEU A 184 9.34 -9.65 -30.31
N HIS A 185 8.15 -9.22 -29.94
CA HIS A 185 6.90 -9.92 -30.20
C HIS A 185 6.13 -9.40 -31.41
N LEU A 186 6.69 -8.41 -32.16
CA LEU A 186 6.03 -7.80 -33.30
C LEU A 186 5.70 -8.83 -34.41
N GLU A 187 6.60 -9.76 -34.63
CA GLU A 187 6.45 -10.79 -35.66
C GLU A 187 5.30 -11.77 -35.32
N ASP A 188 5.16 -12.12 -34.05
CA ASP A 188 4.08 -12.99 -33.56
C ASP A 188 2.72 -12.29 -33.63
N HIS A 189 2.65 -11.02 -33.25
CA HIS A 189 1.44 -10.21 -33.37
C HIS A 189 1.02 -9.96 -34.83
N ILE A 190 1.98 -9.87 -35.75
CA ILE A 190 1.67 -9.73 -37.18
C ILE A 190 1.12 -11.05 -37.74
N LYS A 191 1.71 -12.20 -37.36
CA LYS A 191 1.26 -13.53 -37.78
C LYS A 191 -0.16 -13.86 -37.28
N GLU A 192 -0.57 -13.39 -36.11
CA GLU A 192 -1.95 -13.55 -35.62
C GLU A 192 -3.00 -12.74 -36.45
N ARG A 193 -2.58 -11.59 -37.01
CA ARG A 193 -3.47 -10.69 -37.75
C ARG A 193 -3.51 -10.92 -39.25
N VAL A 194 -2.46 -11.52 -39.78
CA VAL A 194 -2.35 -11.81 -41.22
C VAL A 194 -2.44 -13.34 -41.38
N LYS A 195 -3.66 -13.78 -41.66
CA LYS A 195 -3.92 -15.12 -42.19
C LYS A 195 -3.84 -15.11 -43.69
#